data_4987a523c21f73cde7aee4e631242e20
#
_entry.id   4987a523c21f73cde7aee4e631242e20
#
_cell.length_a   1.000
_cell.length_b   1.000
_cell.length_c   1.000
_cell.angle_alpha   90.00
_cell.angle_beta   90.00
_cell.angle_gamma   90.00
#
_symmetry.space_group_name_H-M   'P 1'
#
loop_
_entity.id
_entity.type
_entity.pdbx_description
1 polymer ?
#
loop_
_entity_poly.entity_id
_entity_poly.type
_entity_poly.pdbx_seq_one_letter_code
_entity_poly.pdbx_strand_id
1 'polypeptide(L)'
;LLTLLAILGLLPGPGLAADRDLTPREIYELDSPAVVMIIGYSTSGQRGSGGTGSIIRQDGLVLTNAHVVIEEQTGKPYPRLSVYLKPERVSGDPKIDLSRSAKGRVIAFSQPLDLAVIKLDEPPGPFPVLELNDSDRIEIGDRVVAIGHPEQGGLWTLTTGTISAQFENFNATKGKSVFQTETGLNRGNSGGPLIDMYGRMVGINTAIARLSSDGLPITSISFSLKSNVAKRWLRDQGVSLSERQPSERPAPDASAGRASPPPSQHTAQAENPSPPPASPSPPLAASARPYNLDRLITERSRAEADLEDMIKEMRGKFGGR
;
A
#
# COMPACT_ATOMS: atom_id res chain seq x y z
N LEU A 1 -32.57 -65.30 10.45
CA LEU A 1 -32.37 -64.27 9.41
C LEU A 1 -31.99 -62.99 10.11
N LEU A 2 -30.66 -62.69 10.23
CA LEU A 2 -30.13 -61.44 10.83
C LEU A 2 -29.91 -60.44 9.70
N THR A 3 -30.62 -59.33 9.72
CA THR A 3 -30.43 -58.19 8.76
C THR A 3 -29.42 -57.26 9.34
N LEU A 4 -28.23 -57.18 8.70
CA LEU A 4 -27.15 -56.28 9.05
C LEU A 4 -27.46 -54.92 8.39
N LEU A 5 -27.78 -53.89 9.20
CA LEU A 5 -27.99 -52.51 8.75
C LEU A 5 -26.63 -51.83 8.66
N ALA A 6 -26.14 -51.62 7.44
CA ALA A 6 -24.90 -50.84 7.20
C ALA A 6 -25.24 -49.36 7.33
N ILE A 7 -24.75 -48.72 8.40
CA ILE A 7 -24.75 -47.25 8.56
C ILE A 7 -23.58 -46.71 7.72
N LEU A 8 -23.92 -46.16 6.57
CA LEU A 8 -22.98 -45.43 5.71
C LEU A 8 -22.73 -44.07 6.37
N GLY A 9 -21.63 -43.93 7.12
CA GLY A 9 -21.20 -42.66 7.69
C GLY A 9 -20.87 -41.70 6.58
N LEU A 10 -21.63 -40.61 6.46
CA LEU A 10 -21.28 -39.46 5.64
C LEU A 10 -20.01 -38.81 6.25
N LEU A 11 -18.86 -39.04 5.64
CA LEU A 11 -17.66 -38.24 5.92
C LEU A 11 -17.97 -36.81 5.47
N PRO A 12 -17.75 -35.78 6.33
CA PRO A 12 -17.87 -34.41 5.88
C PRO A 12 -16.83 -34.20 4.77
N GLY A 13 -17.30 -33.80 3.59
CA GLY A 13 -16.42 -33.40 2.50
C GLY A 13 -15.50 -32.26 2.95
N PRO A 14 -14.36 -32.04 2.30
CA PRO A 14 -13.50 -30.90 2.62
C PRO A 14 -14.32 -29.63 2.49
N GLY A 15 -14.67 -29.04 3.65
CA GLY A 15 -15.34 -27.75 3.68
C GLY A 15 -14.47 -26.75 2.92
N LEU A 16 -15.04 -26.08 1.93
CA LEU A 16 -14.47 -24.89 1.33
C LEU A 16 -14.04 -24.00 2.49
N ALA A 17 -12.74 -23.79 2.66
CA ALA A 17 -12.23 -22.86 3.66
C ALA A 17 -12.90 -21.51 3.37
N ALA A 18 -13.84 -21.11 4.23
CA ALA A 18 -14.49 -19.83 4.12
C ALA A 18 -13.39 -18.75 4.12
N ASP A 19 -13.46 -17.83 3.16
CA ASP A 19 -12.58 -16.65 3.09
C ASP A 19 -12.73 -15.90 4.42
N ARG A 20 -11.77 -16.06 5.34
CA ARG A 20 -11.78 -15.37 6.62
C ARG A 20 -10.87 -14.15 6.54
N ASP A 21 -11.17 -13.13 7.30
CA ASP A 21 -10.28 -12.01 7.51
C ASP A 21 -8.94 -12.52 8.08
N LEU A 22 -7.86 -12.12 7.42
CA LEU A 22 -6.51 -12.32 7.91
C LEU A 22 -6.16 -11.22 8.92
N THR A 23 -5.29 -11.54 9.86
CA THR A 23 -4.69 -10.52 10.72
C THR A 23 -3.63 -9.73 9.92
N PRO A 24 -3.28 -8.49 10.32
CA PRO A 24 -2.19 -7.75 9.69
C PRO A 24 -0.86 -8.51 9.70
N ARG A 25 -0.59 -9.32 10.72
CA ARG A 25 0.57 -10.18 10.80
C ARG A 25 0.57 -11.25 9.69
N GLU A 26 -0.55 -11.95 9.52
CA GLU A 26 -0.69 -12.98 8.47
C GLU A 26 -0.55 -12.37 7.08
N ILE A 27 -1.15 -11.18 6.84
CA ILE A 27 -0.98 -10.44 5.59
C ILE A 27 0.49 -10.10 5.37
N TYR A 28 1.19 -9.62 6.40
CA TYR A 28 2.62 -9.31 6.28
C TYR A 28 3.45 -10.55 5.92
N GLU A 29 3.22 -11.67 6.58
CA GLU A 29 3.93 -12.93 6.32
C GLU A 29 3.68 -13.45 4.90
N LEU A 30 2.45 -13.37 4.41
CA LEU A 30 2.03 -13.86 3.09
C LEU A 30 2.42 -12.93 1.94
N ASP A 31 2.22 -11.62 2.10
CA ASP A 31 2.23 -10.68 0.98
C ASP A 31 3.50 -9.82 0.90
N SER A 32 4.21 -9.59 2.03
CA SER A 32 5.44 -8.80 2.00
C SER A 32 6.56 -9.37 1.11
N PRO A 33 6.67 -10.70 0.86
CA PRO A 33 7.64 -11.22 -0.11
C PRO A 33 7.39 -10.76 -1.55
N ALA A 34 6.15 -10.38 -1.91
CA ALA A 34 5.82 -9.82 -3.22
C ALA A 34 6.01 -8.30 -3.30
N VAL A 35 6.37 -7.64 -2.19
CA VAL A 35 6.63 -6.19 -2.15
C VAL A 35 8.12 -5.93 -2.34
N VAL A 36 8.46 -4.99 -3.22
CA VAL A 36 9.83 -4.66 -3.58
C VAL A 36 10.12 -3.18 -3.36
N MET A 37 11.38 -2.86 -3.01
CA MET A 37 11.87 -1.49 -3.04
C MET A 37 12.47 -1.19 -4.41
N ILE A 38 12.19 0.01 -4.95
CA ILE A 38 12.66 0.44 -6.26
C ILE A 38 13.50 1.71 -6.08
N ILE A 39 14.68 1.73 -6.71
CA ILE A 39 15.53 2.92 -6.78
C ILE A 39 15.88 3.20 -8.24
N GLY A 40 15.55 4.41 -8.71
CA GLY A 40 15.94 4.94 -10.00
C GLY A 40 17.25 5.74 -9.90
N TYR A 41 18.14 5.57 -10.85
CA TYR A 41 19.40 6.30 -10.97
C TYR A 41 19.48 7.04 -12.29
N SER A 42 19.85 8.32 -12.23
CA SER A 42 20.09 9.15 -13.41
C SER A 42 21.31 8.68 -14.22
N THR A 43 21.52 9.26 -15.38
CA THR A 43 22.70 9.01 -16.22
C THR A 43 24.01 9.31 -15.49
N SER A 44 24.03 10.27 -14.58
CA SER A 44 25.20 10.58 -13.74
C SER A 44 25.46 9.52 -12.65
N GLY A 45 24.58 8.54 -12.50
CA GLY A 45 24.64 7.51 -11.46
C GLY A 45 24.13 7.97 -10.09
N GLN A 46 23.66 9.20 -9.98
CA GLN A 46 23.05 9.70 -8.76
C GLN A 46 21.67 9.09 -8.54
N ARG A 47 21.29 8.88 -7.28
CA ARG A 47 19.93 8.47 -6.92
C ARG A 47 18.94 9.57 -7.30
N GLY A 48 18.00 9.26 -8.18
CA GLY A 48 16.96 10.18 -8.62
C GLY A 48 15.68 10.04 -7.83
N SER A 49 15.14 8.83 -7.77
CA SER A 49 13.87 8.55 -7.09
C SER A 49 13.94 7.22 -6.34
N GLY A 50 13.01 7.02 -5.43
CA GLY A 50 12.82 5.76 -4.72
C GLY A 50 11.37 5.57 -4.32
N GLY A 51 10.95 4.31 -4.30
CA GLY A 51 9.58 3.95 -3.95
C GLY A 51 9.42 2.46 -3.74
N THR A 52 8.19 2.03 -3.77
CA THR A 52 7.76 0.64 -3.56
C THR A 52 7.11 0.12 -4.84
N GLY A 53 7.10 -1.20 -5.01
CA GLY A 53 6.35 -1.88 -6.07
C GLY A 53 5.80 -3.20 -5.58
N SER A 54 4.90 -3.77 -6.37
CA SER A 54 4.29 -5.08 -6.11
C SER A 54 4.55 -6.02 -7.28
N ILE A 55 5.08 -7.21 -7.00
CA ILE A 55 5.22 -8.25 -8.01
C ILE A 55 3.83 -8.81 -8.30
N ILE A 56 3.36 -8.64 -9.53
CA ILE A 56 2.02 -9.02 -9.98
C ILE A 56 2.00 -10.24 -10.90
N ARG A 57 3.17 -10.80 -11.23
CA ARG A 57 3.32 -12.01 -12.04
C ARG A 57 4.62 -12.74 -11.70
N GLN A 58 4.58 -14.07 -11.68
CA GLN A 58 5.69 -14.94 -11.25
C GLN A 58 6.98 -14.78 -12.06
N ASP A 59 6.89 -14.27 -13.27
CA ASP A 59 8.05 -14.00 -14.14
C ASP A 59 8.74 -12.65 -13.84
N GLY A 60 8.39 -12.00 -12.72
CA GLY A 60 9.04 -10.77 -12.30
C GLY A 60 8.46 -9.50 -12.95
N LEU A 61 7.15 -9.47 -13.17
CA LEU A 61 6.45 -8.24 -13.55
C LEU A 61 6.07 -7.46 -12.29
N VAL A 62 6.52 -6.20 -12.18
CA VAL A 62 6.32 -5.34 -11.01
C VAL A 62 5.45 -4.14 -11.39
N LEU A 63 4.38 -3.91 -10.64
CA LEU A 63 3.53 -2.72 -10.74
C LEU A 63 3.99 -1.68 -9.73
N THR A 64 4.06 -0.41 -10.16
CA THR A 64 4.46 0.72 -9.32
C THR A 64 3.87 2.03 -9.87
N ASN A 65 4.19 3.17 -9.27
CA ASN A 65 3.84 4.48 -9.82
C ASN A 65 4.83 4.94 -10.91
N ALA A 66 4.33 5.76 -11.83
CA ALA A 66 5.17 6.36 -12.87
C ALA A 66 6.25 7.28 -12.28
N HIS A 67 5.89 8.14 -11.31
CA HIS A 67 6.84 9.07 -10.69
C HIS A 67 8.00 8.38 -9.93
N VAL A 68 7.88 7.09 -9.62
CA VAL A 68 8.98 6.31 -9.00
C VAL A 68 10.05 5.95 -10.02
N VAL A 69 9.67 5.74 -11.28
CA VAL A 69 10.55 5.18 -12.33
C VAL A 69 10.78 6.08 -13.52
N ILE A 70 10.07 7.21 -13.61
CA ILE A 70 10.22 8.22 -14.65
C ILE A 70 10.96 9.42 -14.07
N GLU A 71 12.04 9.81 -14.72
CA GLU A 71 12.81 11.01 -14.37
C GLU A 71 12.00 12.25 -14.74
N GLU A 72 11.70 13.09 -13.76
CA GLU A 72 10.82 14.25 -13.93
C GLU A 72 11.34 15.23 -14.97
N GLN A 73 12.66 15.52 -14.96
CA GLN A 73 13.29 16.48 -15.87
C GLN A 73 13.22 16.07 -17.34
N THR A 74 13.22 14.78 -17.62
CA THR A 74 13.26 14.24 -18.99
C THR A 74 11.95 13.64 -19.46
N GLY A 75 11.05 13.32 -18.54
CA GLY A 75 9.81 12.56 -18.81
C GLY A 75 10.06 11.12 -19.29
N LYS A 76 11.30 10.61 -19.15
CA LYS A 76 11.74 9.29 -19.61
C LYS A 76 12.04 8.35 -18.43
N PRO A 77 11.98 7.04 -18.64
CA PRO A 77 12.42 6.08 -17.63
C PRO A 77 13.87 6.34 -17.19
N TYR A 78 14.12 6.19 -15.89
CA TYR A 78 15.49 6.18 -15.39
C TYR A 78 16.32 5.14 -16.13
N PRO A 79 17.56 5.47 -16.57
CA PRO A 79 18.40 4.56 -17.35
C PRO A 79 18.83 3.32 -16.57
N ARG A 80 18.78 3.38 -15.25
CA ARG A 80 19.05 2.24 -14.36
C ARG A 80 18.04 2.18 -13.23
N LEU A 81 17.37 1.03 -13.10
CA LEU A 81 16.52 0.70 -11.97
C LEU A 81 17.13 -0.47 -11.20
N SER A 82 17.25 -0.31 -9.89
CA SER A 82 17.55 -1.38 -8.95
C SER A 82 16.30 -1.73 -8.19
N VAL A 83 15.91 -3.00 -8.22
CA VAL A 83 14.73 -3.52 -7.54
C VAL A 83 15.21 -4.48 -6.46
N TYR A 84 14.95 -4.15 -5.20
CA TYR A 84 15.40 -4.91 -4.05
C TYR A 84 14.28 -5.82 -3.56
N LEU A 85 14.60 -7.09 -3.45
CA LEU A 85 13.70 -8.15 -3.03
C LEU A 85 13.78 -8.31 -1.51
N LYS A 86 12.64 -8.60 -0.88
CA LYS A 86 12.57 -8.81 0.55
C LYS A 86 13.48 -9.98 0.98
N PRO A 87 14.34 -9.80 2.00
CA PRO A 87 15.04 -10.91 2.62
C PRO A 87 14.05 -11.79 3.41
N GLU A 88 14.46 -12.98 3.76
CA GLU A 88 13.64 -13.88 4.59
C GLU A 88 13.22 -13.20 5.91
N ARG A 89 14.17 -12.50 6.52
CA ARG A 89 13.97 -11.69 7.72
C ARG A 89 14.58 -10.30 7.55
N VAL A 90 13.78 -9.27 7.79
CA VAL A 90 14.26 -7.88 7.84
C VAL A 90 15.03 -7.70 9.15
N SER A 91 16.30 -7.31 9.04
CA SER A 91 17.23 -7.18 10.17
C SER A 91 17.28 -5.76 10.74
N GLY A 92 16.92 -4.76 9.93
CA GLY A 92 17.12 -3.34 10.21
C GLY A 92 18.49 -2.81 9.77
N ASP A 93 19.38 -3.67 9.27
CA ASP A 93 20.63 -3.25 8.63
C ASP A 93 20.42 -3.19 7.09
N PRO A 94 20.44 -2.00 6.48
CA PRO A 94 20.23 -1.87 5.04
C PRO A 94 21.25 -2.64 4.18
N LYS A 95 22.46 -2.87 4.67
CA LYS A 95 23.48 -3.64 3.94
C LYS A 95 23.10 -5.11 3.80
N ILE A 96 22.42 -5.65 4.80
CA ILE A 96 21.93 -7.02 4.82
C ILE A 96 20.59 -7.06 4.07
N ASP A 97 19.67 -6.18 4.42
CA ASP A 97 18.29 -6.20 3.94
C ASP A 97 18.20 -5.89 2.43
N LEU A 98 19.13 -5.09 1.89
CA LEU A 98 19.18 -4.74 0.46
C LEU A 98 20.23 -5.57 -0.33
N SER A 99 20.69 -6.70 0.20
CA SER A 99 21.66 -7.56 -0.48
C SER A 99 21.09 -8.31 -1.69
N ARG A 100 19.78 -8.55 -1.72
CA ARG A 100 19.08 -9.22 -2.82
C ARG A 100 18.46 -8.19 -3.76
N SER A 101 19.05 -8.02 -4.93
CA SER A 101 18.54 -7.06 -5.93
C SER A 101 18.54 -7.66 -7.33
N ALA A 102 17.63 -7.16 -8.17
CA ALA A 102 17.56 -7.40 -9.59
C ALA A 102 17.59 -6.07 -10.33
N LYS A 103 18.04 -6.07 -11.57
CA LYS A 103 17.85 -4.95 -12.49
C LYS A 103 16.44 -5.01 -13.04
N GLY A 104 15.87 -3.85 -13.32
CA GLY A 104 14.55 -3.75 -13.93
C GLY A 104 14.55 -2.74 -15.08
N ARG A 105 13.62 -2.92 -16.01
CA ARG A 105 13.37 -1.96 -17.11
C ARG A 105 11.89 -1.67 -17.18
N VAL A 106 11.55 -0.40 -17.37
CA VAL A 106 10.16 0.03 -17.59
C VAL A 106 9.70 -0.49 -18.94
N ILE A 107 8.57 -1.21 -18.97
CA ILE A 107 7.98 -1.74 -20.21
C ILE A 107 6.74 -0.97 -20.64
N ALA A 108 6.03 -0.35 -19.69
CA ALA A 108 4.91 0.56 -19.95
C ALA A 108 4.76 1.55 -18.79
N PHE A 109 4.24 2.75 -19.07
CA PHE A 109 3.88 3.73 -18.04
C PHE A 109 2.77 4.67 -18.54
N SER A 110 2.09 5.29 -17.58
CA SER A 110 1.08 6.33 -17.79
C SER A 110 1.28 7.42 -16.73
N GLN A 111 1.77 8.58 -17.13
CA GLN A 111 1.92 9.72 -16.23
C GLN A 111 0.57 10.24 -15.71
N PRO A 112 -0.51 10.36 -16.53
CA PRO A 112 -1.81 10.82 -16.04
C PRO A 112 -2.39 9.91 -14.94
N LEU A 113 -2.29 8.58 -15.11
CA LEU A 113 -2.75 7.62 -14.11
C LEU A 113 -1.73 7.41 -12.99
N ASP A 114 -0.49 7.85 -13.19
CA ASP A 114 0.64 7.60 -12.30
C ASP A 114 0.92 6.11 -12.11
N LEU A 115 0.94 5.35 -13.21
CA LEU A 115 1.20 3.91 -13.23
C LEU A 115 2.43 3.59 -14.08
N ALA A 116 3.18 2.59 -13.66
CA ALA A 116 4.26 2.00 -14.44
C ALA A 116 4.38 0.50 -14.19
N VAL A 117 4.88 -0.21 -15.19
CA VAL A 117 5.24 -1.62 -15.11
C VAL A 117 6.70 -1.79 -15.41
N ILE A 118 7.38 -2.50 -14.52
CA ILE A 118 8.79 -2.91 -14.64
C ILE A 118 8.83 -4.40 -14.93
N LYS A 119 9.69 -4.80 -15.86
CA LYS A 119 10.10 -6.19 -16.03
C LYS A 119 11.47 -6.38 -15.38
N LEU A 120 11.58 -7.32 -14.47
CA LEU A 120 12.87 -7.71 -13.90
C LEU A 120 13.69 -8.47 -14.94
N ASP A 121 14.96 -8.13 -15.05
CA ASP A 121 15.91 -8.85 -15.88
C ASP A 121 16.42 -10.09 -15.11
N GLU A 122 16.50 -11.23 -15.79
CA GLU A 122 17.03 -12.49 -15.25
C GLU A 122 16.50 -12.84 -13.85
N PRO A 123 15.18 -13.03 -13.71
CA PRO A 123 14.61 -13.36 -12.41
C PRO A 123 15.14 -14.71 -11.90
N PRO A 124 15.51 -14.81 -10.60
CA PRO A 124 16.12 -16.04 -10.04
C PRO A 124 15.12 -17.19 -9.82
N GLY A 125 13.96 -17.18 -10.48
CA GLY A 125 12.91 -18.20 -10.36
C GLY A 125 11.52 -17.60 -10.21
N PRO A 126 10.50 -18.41 -9.93
CA PRO A 126 9.16 -17.91 -9.74
C PRO A 126 9.07 -17.04 -8.48
N PHE A 127 8.57 -15.83 -8.66
CA PHE A 127 8.35 -14.89 -7.57
C PHE A 127 7.00 -15.11 -6.89
N PRO A 128 6.89 -14.81 -5.58
CA PRO A 128 5.60 -14.62 -4.95
C PRO A 128 4.83 -13.49 -5.65
N VAL A 129 3.53 -13.61 -5.74
CA VAL A 129 2.67 -12.68 -6.48
C VAL A 129 1.62 -12.11 -5.54
N LEU A 130 1.43 -10.80 -5.59
CA LEU A 130 0.33 -10.10 -4.95
C LEU A 130 -0.79 -9.89 -5.98
N GLU A 131 -1.94 -10.51 -5.75
CA GLU A 131 -3.07 -10.47 -6.66
C GLU A 131 -3.82 -9.13 -6.59
N LEU A 132 -4.20 -8.59 -7.75
CA LEU A 132 -5.09 -7.44 -7.84
C LEU A 132 -6.54 -7.88 -7.68
N ASN A 133 -7.18 -7.45 -6.59
CA ASN A 133 -8.60 -7.72 -6.34
C ASN A 133 -9.52 -6.76 -7.11
N ASP A 134 -10.82 -6.99 -6.98
CA ASP A 134 -11.87 -6.09 -7.46
C ASP A 134 -12.08 -4.94 -6.47
N SER A 135 -11.54 -3.77 -6.80
CA SER A 135 -11.65 -2.58 -5.95
C SER A 135 -13.05 -1.97 -5.89
N ASP A 136 -13.97 -2.39 -6.78
CA ASP A 136 -15.34 -1.88 -6.74
C ASP A 136 -16.19 -2.54 -5.64
N ARG A 137 -15.65 -3.62 -5.02
CA ARG A 137 -16.25 -4.28 -3.85
C ARG A 137 -15.85 -3.66 -2.52
N ILE A 138 -14.90 -2.73 -2.53
CA ILE A 138 -14.38 -2.10 -1.32
C ILE A 138 -15.23 -0.89 -0.97
N GLU A 139 -15.65 -0.82 0.30
CA GLU A 139 -16.53 0.21 0.80
C GLU A 139 -15.84 1.11 1.84
N ILE A 140 -16.45 2.27 2.13
CA ILE A 140 -15.98 3.15 3.20
C ILE A 140 -16.16 2.43 4.55
N GLY A 141 -15.08 2.40 5.35
CA GLY A 141 -15.02 1.68 6.61
C GLY A 141 -14.27 0.34 6.52
N ASP A 142 -14.04 -0.20 5.32
CA ASP A 142 -13.26 -1.44 5.17
C ASP A 142 -11.83 -1.25 5.65
N ARG A 143 -11.34 -2.25 6.40
CA ARG A 143 -9.96 -2.27 6.91
C ARG A 143 -9.00 -2.63 5.79
N VAL A 144 -7.87 -1.94 5.78
CA VAL A 144 -6.79 -2.14 4.82
C VAL A 144 -5.43 -2.06 5.51
N VAL A 145 -4.43 -2.65 4.87
CA VAL A 145 -3.03 -2.51 5.26
C VAL A 145 -2.21 -2.03 4.07
N ALA A 146 -1.12 -1.32 4.34
CA ALA A 146 -0.11 -0.99 3.35
C ALA A 146 1.23 -1.54 3.78
N ILE A 147 2.04 -1.99 2.80
CA ILE A 147 3.42 -2.43 3.02
C ILE A 147 4.32 -1.62 2.10
N GLY A 148 5.39 -1.05 2.64
CA GLY A 148 6.27 -0.21 1.84
C GLY A 148 7.60 0.15 2.51
N HIS A 149 8.27 1.17 1.96
CA HIS A 149 9.63 1.56 2.33
C HIS A 149 9.70 3.07 2.63
N PRO A 150 9.06 3.53 3.73
CA PRO A 150 9.03 4.95 4.06
C PRO A 150 10.46 5.49 4.30
N GLU A 151 10.77 6.68 3.75
CA GLU A 151 12.13 7.26 3.78
C GLU A 151 12.73 7.40 5.18
N GLN A 152 11.91 7.66 6.19
CA GLN A 152 12.33 7.82 7.58
C GLN A 152 11.86 6.67 8.47
N GLY A 153 11.53 5.53 7.86
CA GLY A 153 11.07 4.33 8.54
C GLY A 153 11.91 3.11 8.17
N GLY A 154 11.46 1.95 8.64
CA GLY A 154 12.07 0.67 8.29
C GLY A 154 11.71 0.23 6.86
N LEU A 155 12.53 -0.67 6.32
CA LEU A 155 12.22 -1.37 5.08
C LEU A 155 11.07 -2.37 5.32
N TRP A 156 10.20 -2.56 4.32
CA TRP A 156 9.02 -3.42 4.43
C TRP A 156 8.15 -3.13 5.65
N THR A 157 7.94 -1.83 5.92
CA THR A 157 7.07 -1.39 7.02
C THR A 157 5.62 -1.66 6.67
N LEU A 158 4.87 -2.26 7.60
CA LEU A 158 3.42 -2.40 7.53
C LEU A 158 2.73 -1.30 8.32
N THR A 159 1.70 -0.71 7.72
CA THR A 159 0.78 0.22 8.38
C THR A 159 -0.66 -0.22 8.14
N THR A 160 -1.55 0.07 9.09
CA THR A 160 -2.97 -0.29 9.03
C THR A 160 -3.85 0.96 8.96
N GLY A 161 -5.04 0.82 8.41
CA GLY A 161 -6.03 1.87 8.34
C GLY A 161 -7.35 1.37 7.78
N THR A 162 -8.23 2.32 7.40
CA THR A 162 -9.51 2.05 6.75
C THR A 162 -9.65 2.89 5.49
N ILE A 163 -10.64 2.56 4.65
CA ILE A 163 -11.07 3.42 3.55
C ILE A 163 -11.97 4.51 4.11
N SER A 164 -11.56 5.76 3.96
CA SER A 164 -12.28 6.93 4.49
C SER A 164 -13.19 7.59 3.47
N ALA A 165 -12.83 7.54 2.17
CA ALA A 165 -13.61 8.10 1.06
C ALA A 165 -13.18 7.47 -0.28
N GLN A 166 -13.97 7.74 -1.33
CA GLN A 166 -13.68 7.33 -2.70
C GLN A 166 -13.88 8.51 -3.65
N PHE A 167 -13.00 8.67 -4.63
CA PHE A 167 -13.07 9.74 -5.62
C PHE A 167 -12.91 9.18 -7.02
N GLU A 168 -13.74 9.70 -7.93
CA GLU A 168 -13.64 9.45 -9.36
C GLU A 168 -12.98 10.65 -10.06
N ASN A 169 -12.26 10.38 -11.15
CA ASN A 169 -11.56 11.41 -11.93
C ASN A 169 -10.66 12.32 -11.07
N PHE A 170 -9.93 11.71 -10.16
CA PHE A 170 -9.08 12.39 -9.19
C PHE A 170 -8.07 13.33 -9.90
N ASN A 171 -7.93 14.56 -9.37
CA ASN A 171 -7.14 15.65 -9.97
C ASN A 171 -7.52 15.91 -11.44
N ALA A 172 -8.83 15.95 -11.75
CA ALA A 172 -9.38 16.15 -13.08
C ALA A 172 -8.87 15.15 -14.15
N THR A 173 -8.26 14.05 -13.75
CA THR A 173 -7.78 13.00 -14.66
C THR A 173 -8.89 11.99 -14.89
N LYS A 174 -9.42 11.96 -16.13
CA LYS A 174 -10.49 11.04 -16.52
C LYS A 174 -10.10 9.58 -16.27
N GLY A 175 -10.95 8.84 -15.58
CA GLY A 175 -10.78 7.43 -15.27
C GLY A 175 -9.80 7.13 -14.14
N LYS A 176 -9.19 8.15 -13.50
CA LYS A 176 -8.35 8.00 -12.32
C LYS A 176 -9.22 7.96 -11.07
N SER A 177 -9.58 6.77 -10.62
CA SER A 177 -10.39 6.57 -9.40
C SER A 177 -9.48 6.18 -8.25
N VAL A 178 -9.67 6.81 -7.08
CA VAL A 178 -8.81 6.61 -5.91
C VAL A 178 -9.63 6.34 -4.64
N PHE A 179 -9.03 5.61 -3.72
CA PHE A 179 -9.41 5.57 -2.32
C PHE A 179 -8.69 6.65 -1.54
N GLN A 180 -9.40 7.30 -0.61
CA GLN A 180 -8.79 8.00 0.51
C GLN A 180 -8.72 7.05 1.70
N THR A 181 -7.59 7.05 2.41
CA THR A 181 -7.37 6.24 3.60
C THR A 181 -6.56 7.01 4.63
N GLU A 182 -6.74 6.71 5.91
CA GLU A 182 -5.86 7.18 6.98
C GLU A 182 -4.65 6.26 7.23
N THR A 183 -4.49 5.22 6.40
CA THR A 183 -3.29 4.38 6.45
C THR A 183 -2.04 5.26 6.38
N GLY A 184 -1.15 5.09 7.35
CA GLY A 184 0.05 5.93 7.49
C GLY A 184 1.01 5.76 6.32
N LEU A 185 0.83 6.55 5.26
CA LEU A 185 1.71 6.55 4.09
C LEU A 185 2.72 7.70 4.20
N ASN A 186 3.93 7.47 3.73
CA ASN A 186 5.01 8.44 3.64
C ASN A 186 5.73 8.33 2.29
N ARG A 187 6.64 9.28 1.99
CA ARG A 187 7.55 9.14 0.85
C ARG A 187 8.24 7.78 0.93
N GLY A 188 8.34 7.11 -0.22
CA GLY A 188 8.86 5.76 -0.32
C GLY A 188 7.78 4.67 -0.31
N ASN A 189 6.56 4.94 0.20
CA ASN A 189 5.42 4.01 0.07
C ASN A 189 4.74 4.08 -1.30
N SER A 190 5.03 5.12 -2.11
CA SER A 190 4.50 5.30 -3.46
C SER A 190 4.77 4.09 -4.34
N GLY A 191 3.75 3.62 -5.05
CA GLY A 191 3.77 2.42 -5.90
C GLY A 191 3.56 1.11 -5.14
N GLY A 192 3.60 1.13 -3.81
CA GLY A 192 3.31 -0.01 -2.96
C GLY A 192 1.83 -0.36 -2.88
N PRO A 193 1.50 -1.55 -2.38
CA PRO A 193 0.14 -2.04 -2.31
C PRO A 193 -0.65 -1.41 -1.16
N LEU A 194 -1.95 -1.20 -1.40
CA LEU A 194 -3.01 -1.18 -0.40
C LEU A 194 -3.73 -2.53 -0.48
N ILE A 195 -3.82 -3.25 0.62
CA ILE A 195 -4.21 -4.66 0.69
C ILE A 195 -5.46 -4.80 1.56
N ASP A 196 -6.45 -5.57 1.13
CA ASP A 196 -7.64 -5.92 1.91
C ASP A 196 -7.31 -6.95 3.00
N MET A 197 -8.27 -7.22 3.88
CA MET A 197 -8.10 -8.20 4.97
C MET A 197 -8.11 -9.66 4.48
N TYR A 198 -8.20 -9.89 3.16
CA TYR A 198 -8.03 -11.19 2.53
C TYR A 198 -6.65 -11.36 1.89
N GLY A 199 -5.75 -10.35 2.07
CA GLY A 199 -4.40 -10.34 1.51
C GLY A 199 -4.38 -10.12 0.00
N ARG A 200 -5.28 -9.31 -0.55
CA ARG A 200 -5.36 -9.01 -1.98
C ARG A 200 -5.21 -7.51 -2.21
N MET A 201 -4.48 -7.12 -3.24
CA MET A 201 -4.23 -5.72 -3.55
C MET A 201 -5.48 -5.04 -4.10
N VAL A 202 -6.02 -4.06 -3.39
CA VAL A 202 -7.18 -3.25 -3.77
C VAL A 202 -6.79 -1.86 -4.26
N GLY A 203 -5.54 -1.43 -4.02
CA GLY A 203 -5.05 -0.14 -4.48
C GLY A 203 -3.54 -0.05 -4.59
N ILE A 204 -3.07 0.99 -5.28
CA ILE A 204 -1.67 1.36 -5.43
C ILE A 204 -1.48 2.72 -4.75
N ASN A 205 -0.65 2.78 -3.71
CA ASN A 205 -0.41 3.99 -2.94
C ASN A 205 0.27 5.04 -3.84
N THR A 206 -0.29 6.25 -3.96
CA THR A 206 0.19 7.21 -4.95
C THR A 206 0.43 8.62 -4.42
N ALA A 207 -0.37 9.11 -3.49
CA ALA A 207 -0.26 10.48 -3.01
C ALA A 207 -0.63 10.60 -1.53
N ILE A 208 -0.10 11.64 -0.90
CA ILE A 208 -0.41 12.05 0.47
C ILE A 208 -0.69 13.56 0.49
N ALA A 209 -1.75 13.96 1.19
CA ALA A 209 -1.96 15.36 1.53
C ALA A 209 -1.09 15.69 2.76
N ARG A 210 -0.12 16.58 2.61
CA ARG A 210 0.85 16.90 3.70
C ARG A 210 0.56 18.17 4.43
N LEU A 211 0.08 19.20 3.71
CA LEU A 211 -0.20 20.52 4.25
C LEU A 211 -1.60 20.96 3.86
N SER A 212 -2.29 21.59 4.79
CA SER A 212 -3.52 22.32 4.52
C SER A 212 -3.20 23.67 3.89
N SER A 213 -4.24 24.37 3.41
CA SER A 213 -4.10 25.70 2.79
C SER A 213 -3.46 26.78 3.69
N ASP A 214 -3.45 26.55 4.99
CA ASP A 214 -2.82 27.39 6.02
C ASP A 214 -1.45 26.87 6.47
N GLY A 215 -0.89 25.87 5.76
CA GLY A 215 0.43 25.31 6.02
C GLY A 215 0.52 24.34 7.20
N LEU A 216 -0.59 23.97 7.81
CA LEU A 216 -0.60 23.00 8.91
C LEU A 216 -0.44 21.56 8.39
N PRO A 217 0.29 20.70 9.10
CA PRO A 217 0.45 19.31 8.68
C PRO A 217 -0.90 18.56 8.63
N ILE A 218 -1.13 17.85 7.53
CA ILE A 218 -2.22 16.89 7.40
C ILE A 218 -1.63 15.49 7.65
N THR A 219 -2.12 14.80 8.66
CA THR A 219 -1.52 13.54 9.14
C THR A 219 -2.25 12.28 8.69
N SER A 220 -3.48 12.40 8.18
CA SER A 220 -4.36 11.24 8.00
C SER A 220 -5.10 11.23 6.67
N ILE A 221 -4.54 11.86 5.63
CA ILE A 221 -5.11 11.83 4.28
C ILE A 221 -4.08 11.28 3.31
N SER A 222 -4.30 10.05 2.91
CA SER A 222 -3.50 9.35 1.91
C SER A 222 -4.40 8.86 0.77
N PHE A 223 -3.84 8.73 -0.43
CA PHE A 223 -4.59 8.28 -1.60
C PHE A 223 -3.94 7.06 -2.22
N SER A 224 -4.79 6.12 -2.64
CA SER A 224 -4.36 4.94 -3.37
C SER A 224 -5.22 4.79 -4.63
N LEU A 225 -4.58 4.66 -5.79
CA LEU A 225 -5.27 4.39 -7.06
C LEU A 225 -5.98 3.04 -6.95
N LYS A 226 -7.26 2.97 -7.32
CA LYS A 226 -8.04 1.73 -7.28
C LYS A 226 -7.43 0.66 -8.18
N SER A 227 -7.35 -0.57 -7.72
CA SER A 227 -6.78 -1.70 -8.48
C SER A 227 -7.48 -1.94 -9.83
N ASN A 228 -8.79 -1.68 -9.93
CA ASN A 228 -9.51 -1.82 -11.19
C ASN A 228 -9.05 -0.81 -12.26
N VAL A 229 -8.55 0.37 -11.87
CA VAL A 229 -7.90 1.31 -12.81
C VAL A 229 -6.62 0.68 -13.36
N ALA A 230 -5.79 0.12 -12.50
CA ALA A 230 -4.56 -0.56 -12.92
C ALA A 230 -4.87 -1.79 -13.79
N LYS A 231 -5.85 -2.61 -13.41
CA LYS A 231 -6.26 -3.80 -14.19
C LYS A 231 -6.72 -3.42 -15.61
N ARG A 232 -7.53 -2.36 -15.76
CA ARG A 232 -7.94 -1.86 -17.09
C ARG A 232 -6.73 -1.40 -17.89
N TRP A 233 -5.90 -0.54 -17.30
CA TRP A 233 -4.70 -0.02 -17.94
C TRP A 233 -3.74 -1.13 -18.37
N LEU A 234 -3.45 -2.11 -17.50
CA LEU A 234 -2.59 -3.25 -17.82
C LEU A 234 -3.10 -4.04 -19.03
N ARG A 235 -4.42 -4.28 -19.09
CA ARG A 235 -5.06 -4.93 -20.23
C ARG A 235 -4.87 -4.13 -21.52
N ASP A 236 -5.04 -2.81 -21.46
CA ASP A 236 -4.84 -1.92 -22.61
C ASP A 236 -3.38 -1.91 -23.09
N GLN A 237 -2.42 -2.20 -22.18
CA GLN A 237 -1.01 -2.38 -22.52
C GLN A 237 -0.67 -3.81 -23.00
N GLY A 238 -1.66 -4.69 -23.16
CA GLY A 238 -1.44 -6.09 -23.55
C GLY A 238 -0.81 -6.96 -22.44
N VAL A 239 -0.84 -6.50 -21.20
CA VAL A 239 -0.34 -7.25 -20.05
C VAL A 239 -1.43 -8.14 -19.49
N SER A 240 -1.31 -9.45 -19.71
CA SER A 240 -2.19 -10.44 -19.09
C SER A 240 -1.73 -10.71 -17.66
N LEU A 241 -2.67 -10.63 -16.73
CA LEU A 241 -2.49 -11.11 -15.36
C LEU A 241 -2.93 -12.58 -15.34
N SER A 242 -2.16 -13.43 -14.66
CA SER A 242 -2.60 -14.81 -14.40
C SER A 242 -3.76 -14.75 -13.42
N GLU A 243 -4.96 -15.14 -13.86
CA GLU A 243 -6.07 -15.36 -12.94
C GLU A 243 -5.77 -16.63 -12.16
N ARG A 244 -5.30 -16.48 -10.92
CA ARG A 244 -5.17 -17.60 -10.00
C ARG A 244 -6.58 -18.01 -9.58
N GLN A 245 -6.86 -19.31 -9.65
CA GLN A 245 -8.12 -19.79 -9.09
C GLN A 245 -8.12 -19.58 -7.57
N PRO A 246 -9.25 -19.17 -6.95
CA PRO A 246 -9.30 -18.81 -5.52
C PRO A 246 -8.89 -19.90 -4.53
N SER A 247 -8.66 -21.13 -4.99
CA SER A 247 -8.43 -22.31 -4.16
C SER A 247 -6.96 -22.65 -3.86
N GLU A 248 -5.97 -21.91 -4.37
CA GLU A 248 -4.56 -22.32 -4.25
C GLU A 248 -3.70 -21.52 -3.26
N ARG A 249 -4.31 -20.72 -2.40
CA ARG A 249 -3.55 -20.06 -1.34
C ARG A 249 -3.28 -21.05 -0.21
N PRO A 250 -1.99 -21.33 0.15
CA PRO A 250 -1.70 -22.15 1.32
C PRO A 250 -2.34 -21.53 2.56
N ALA A 251 -3.06 -22.30 3.32
CA ALA A 251 -3.50 -21.86 4.64
C ALA A 251 -2.25 -21.53 5.48
N PRO A 252 -2.23 -20.40 6.24
CA PRO A 252 -1.14 -20.12 7.15
C PRO A 252 -0.97 -21.28 8.12
N ASP A 253 0.27 -21.72 8.32
CA ASP A 253 0.63 -22.86 9.16
C ASP A 253 0.20 -22.54 10.62
N ALA A 254 -0.85 -23.21 11.08
CA ALA A 254 -1.41 -23.03 12.41
C ALA A 254 -0.48 -23.54 13.53
N SER A 255 0.68 -24.12 13.16
CA SER A 255 1.64 -24.71 14.11
C SER A 255 2.71 -23.75 14.63
N ALA A 256 2.87 -22.54 14.04
CA ALA A 256 3.83 -21.56 14.50
C ALA A 256 3.29 -20.77 15.71
N GLY A 257 3.43 -21.32 16.90
CA GLY A 257 3.58 -20.56 18.15
C GLY A 257 2.33 -19.99 18.80
N ARG A 258 1.48 -20.85 19.36
CA ARG A 258 0.73 -20.48 20.56
C ARG A 258 1.68 -20.47 21.77
N ALA A 259 2.38 -19.35 21.97
CA ALA A 259 2.86 -19.01 23.30
C ALA A 259 1.63 -18.47 24.07
N SER A 260 1.12 -19.27 25.01
CA SER A 260 0.10 -18.83 25.95
C SER A 260 0.60 -17.62 26.73
N PRO A 261 -0.18 -16.55 26.89
CA PRO A 261 0.18 -15.46 27.77
C PRO A 261 0.24 -15.98 29.22
N PRO A 262 1.18 -15.49 30.06
CA PRO A 262 1.24 -15.86 31.44
C PRO A 262 -0.04 -15.43 32.18
N PRO A 263 -0.51 -16.17 33.21
CA PRO A 263 -1.72 -15.84 33.92
C PRO A 263 -1.56 -14.50 34.64
N SER A 264 -2.40 -13.53 34.28
CA SER A 264 -2.48 -12.26 34.98
C SER A 264 -3.06 -12.50 36.38
N GLN A 265 -2.23 -12.40 37.41
CA GLN A 265 -2.71 -12.23 38.78
C GLN A 265 -3.12 -10.75 38.95
N HIS A 266 -4.37 -10.47 38.93
CA HIS A 266 -4.92 -9.22 39.46
C HIS A 266 -5.86 -9.53 40.62
N THR A 267 -5.30 -9.48 41.80
CA THR A 267 -6.01 -9.19 43.04
C THR A 267 -5.62 -7.78 43.46
N ALA A 268 -6.47 -6.81 43.23
CA ALA A 268 -6.64 -5.62 44.07
C ALA A 268 -7.95 -4.95 43.68
N GLN A 269 -8.93 -5.04 44.56
CA GLN A 269 -10.11 -4.19 44.56
C GLN A 269 -9.63 -2.74 44.76
N ALA A 270 -9.96 -1.86 43.82
CA ALA A 270 -9.89 -0.41 44.00
C ALA A 270 -11.30 0.13 43.85
N GLU A 271 -11.80 0.76 44.91
CA GLU A 271 -13.06 1.47 44.99
C GLU A 271 -13.15 2.52 43.88
N ASN A 272 -14.33 2.56 43.21
CA ASN A 272 -14.66 3.57 42.21
C ASN A 272 -14.84 4.93 42.92
N PRO A 273 -14.06 5.96 42.56
CA PRO A 273 -14.45 7.34 42.95
C PRO A 273 -15.61 7.83 42.07
N SER A 274 -16.55 8.45 42.68
CA SER A 274 -17.73 9.10 42.06
C SER A 274 -17.29 10.06 40.93
N PRO A 275 -18.05 10.16 39.84
CA PRO A 275 -17.72 11.08 38.76
C PRO A 275 -17.84 12.54 39.20
N PRO A 276 -16.95 13.44 38.77
CA PRO A 276 -17.07 14.87 39.03
C PRO A 276 -18.30 15.46 38.31
N PRO A 277 -18.88 16.58 38.84
CA PRO A 277 -20.07 17.20 38.27
C PRO A 277 -19.79 17.67 36.80
N ALA A 278 -20.76 17.43 35.95
CA ALA A 278 -20.70 17.77 34.52
C ALA A 278 -20.45 19.28 34.32
N SER A 279 -19.38 19.59 33.58
CA SER A 279 -19.13 20.93 33.07
C SER A 279 -20.23 21.31 32.05
N PRO A 280 -20.64 22.58 31.97
CA PRO A 280 -21.66 23.00 31.00
C PRO A 280 -21.18 22.77 29.58
N SER A 281 -22.03 22.18 28.76
CA SER A 281 -21.78 21.94 27.33
C SER A 281 -21.45 23.25 26.60
N PRO A 282 -20.44 23.28 25.72
CA PRO A 282 -20.18 24.44 24.90
C PRO A 282 -21.36 24.68 23.95
N PRO A 283 -21.63 25.96 23.56
CA PRO A 283 -22.72 26.29 22.66
C PRO A 283 -22.56 25.58 21.32
N LEU A 284 -23.66 25.07 20.77
CA LEU A 284 -23.76 24.44 19.46
C LEU A 284 -23.01 25.28 18.41
N ALA A 285 -21.97 24.70 17.82
CA ALA A 285 -21.17 25.32 16.79
C ALA A 285 -22.06 25.75 15.61
N ALA A 286 -21.84 26.97 15.15
CA ALA A 286 -22.45 27.53 13.95
C ALA A 286 -22.34 26.54 12.78
N SER A 287 -23.43 26.42 12.01
CA SER A 287 -23.56 25.55 10.84
C SER A 287 -22.30 25.57 9.98
N ALA A 288 -21.71 24.43 9.80
CA ALA A 288 -20.55 24.22 8.90
C ALA A 288 -20.93 24.76 7.51
N ARG A 289 -20.13 25.68 6.98
CA ARG A 289 -20.31 26.18 5.62
C ARG A 289 -20.04 25.05 4.65
N PRO A 290 -20.80 24.91 3.55
CA PRO A 290 -20.56 23.85 2.58
C PRO A 290 -19.13 23.94 2.03
N TYR A 291 -18.46 22.81 1.98
CA TYR A 291 -17.12 22.63 1.43
C TYR A 291 -17.10 23.03 -0.05
N ASN A 292 -16.20 23.94 -0.43
CA ASN A 292 -15.93 24.21 -1.85
C ASN A 292 -14.67 23.39 -2.27
N LEU A 293 -14.93 22.23 -2.85
CA LEU A 293 -13.91 21.28 -3.26
C LEU A 293 -12.97 21.85 -4.34
N ASP A 294 -13.49 22.63 -5.29
CA ASP A 294 -12.71 23.26 -6.37
C ASP A 294 -11.71 24.29 -5.82
N ARG A 295 -12.09 25.00 -4.80
CA ARG A 295 -11.22 25.95 -4.10
C ARG A 295 -10.09 25.21 -3.38
N LEU A 296 -10.38 24.09 -2.70
CA LEU A 296 -9.37 23.28 -2.02
C LEU A 296 -8.39 22.65 -2.99
N ILE A 297 -8.85 22.20 -4.16
CA ILE A 297 -7.99 21.65 -5.22
C ILE A 297 -7.05 22.74 -5.77
N THR A 298 -7.57 23.94 -6.02
CA THR A 298 -6.79 25.07 -6.53
C THR A 298 -5.76 25.55 -5.49
N GLU A 299 -6.15 25.67 -4.22
CA GLU A 299 -5.27 26.04 -3.11
C GLU A 299 -4.18 25.00 -2.89
N ARG A 300 -4.49 23.71 -3.06
CA ARG A 300 -3.53 22.60 -3.00
C ARG A 300 -2.46 22.72 -4.11
N SER A 301 -2.87 22.92 -5.37
CA SER A 301 -1.93 23.06 -6.49
C SER A 301 -1.00 24.26 -6.30
N ARG A 302 -1.50 25.34 -5.67
CA ARG A 302 -0.72 26.52 -5.34
C ARG A 302 0.29 26.24 -4.22
N ALA A 303 -0.12 25.53 -3.18
CA ALA A 303 0.78 25.14 -2.09
C ALA A 303 1.86 24.14 -2.54
N GLU A 304 1.56 23.27 -3.50
CA GLU A 304 2.56 22.38 -4.13
C GLU A 304 3.60 23.20 -4.92
N ALA A 305 3.18 24.20 -5.69
CA ALA A 305 4.08 25.09 -6.43
C ALA A 305 4.95 25.95 -5.49
N ASP A 306 4.36 26.51 -4.43
CA ASP A 306 5.08 27.30 -3.43
C ASP A 306 6.12 26.44 -2.68
N LEU A 307 5.82 25.16 -2.43
CA LEU A 307 6.76 24.23 -1.81
C LEU A 307 7.92 23.85 -2.74
N GLU A 308 7.65 23.67 -4.03
CA GLU A 308 8.70 23.43 -5.04
C GLU A 308 9.64 24.62 -5.16
N ASP A 309 9.11 25.84 -5.17
CA ASP A 309 9.92 27.07 -5.21
C ASP A 309 10.77 27.23 -3.93
N MET A 310 10.22 26.91 -2.76
CA MET A 310 10.95 26.94 -1.50
C MET A 310 12.07 25.88 -1.46
N ILE A 311 11.82 24.67 -1.98
CA ILE A 311 12.83 23.60 -2.09
C ILE A 311 13.94 24.04 -3.06
N LYS A 312 13.60 24.70 -4.16
CA LYS A 312 14.55 25.21 -5.15
C LYS A 312 15.41 26.33 -4.56
N GLU A 313 14.81 27.24 -3.79
CA GLU A 313 15.53 28.32 -3.08
C GLU A 313 16.48 27.74 -2.01
N MET A 314 16.07 26.75 -1.24
CA MET A 314 16.93 26.08 -0.27
C MET A 314 18.09 25.34 -0.94
N ARG A 315 17.84 24.64 -2.07
CA ARG A 315 18.93 24.01 -2.84
C ARG A 315 19.93 25.05 -3.40
N GLY A 316 19.47 26.23 -3.83
CA GLY A 316 20.34 27.34 -4.29
C GLY A 316 21.20 27.90 -3.18
N LYS A 317 20.70 27.96 -1.94
CA LYS A 317 21.44 28.50 -0.78
C LYS A 317 22.47 27.52 -0.19
N PHE A 318 22.28 26.20 -0.35
CA PHE A 318 23.16 25.16 0.20
C PHE A 318 24.01 24.43 -0.86
N GLY A 319 23.81 24.71 -2.15
CA GLY A 319 24.57 24.11 -3.27
C GLY A 319 25.82 24.91 -3.69
N GLY A 320 26.19 25.97 -2.98
CA GLY A 320 27.35 26.82 -3.22
C GLY A 320 28.39 26.69 -2.12
N ARG A 321 29.00 25.52 -1.97
CA ARG A 321 30.29 25.31 -1.30
C ARG A 321 30.95 24.05 -1.83
#